data_039f28209035b34dbd1460cd3cfbabac
#
_entry.id   039f28209035b34dbd1460cd3cfbabac
#
_cell.length_a   1.000
_cell.length_b   1.000
_cell.length_c   1.000
_cell.angle_alpha   90.00
_cell.angle_beta   90.00
_cell.angle_gamma   90.00
#
_symmetry.space_group_name_H-M   'P 1'
#
loop_
_entity.id
_entity.type
_entity.pdbx_description
1 polymer ?
#
loop_
_entity_poly.entity_id
_entity_poly.type
_entity_poly.pdbx_seq_one_letter_code
_entity_poly.pdbx_strand_id
1 'polypeptide(L)'
;MLEKFDSVKDKDILDPTVGAGGLLAASILAGADPKRCYGIELDPEVLEIAKKRLGSLGVQSSNLILGDALDPESYEKLGRSTNEI
;
A
#
# COMPACT_ATOMS: atom_id res chain seq x y z
N MET A 1 7.08 17.95 13.73
CA MET A 1 6.52 17.68 12.41
C MET A 1 7.46 16.88 11.51
N LEU A 2 8.67 17.37 11.30
CA LEU A 2 9.63 16.66 10.46
C LEU A 2 10.02 15.31 11.02
N GLU A 3 10.02 15.15 12.33
CA GLU A 3 10.33 13.89 12.97
C GLU A 3 9.38 12.78 12.56
N LYS A 4 8.10 13.12 12.34
CA LYS A 4 7.11 12.14 11.90
C LYS A 4 7.39 11.67 10.47
N PHE A 5 7.87 12.55 9.62
CA PHE A 5 8.22 12.17 8.26
C PHE A 5 9.46 11.30 8.24
N ASP A 6 10.43 11.59 9.09
CA ASP A 6 11.64 10.79 9.18
C ASP A 6 11.33 9.35 9.58
N SER A 7 10.31 9.15 10.43
CA SER A 7 9.93 7.81 10.87
C SER A 7 9.08 7.06 9.86
N VAL A 8 8.49 7.74 8.88
CA VAL A 8 7.60 7.11 7.89
C VAL A 8 8.33 6.05 7.06
N LYS A 9 9.59 6.30 6.73
CA LYS A 9 10.36 5.35 5.91
C LYS A 9 10.63 4.02 6.61
N ASP A 10 10.49 3.96 7.93
CA ASP A 10 10.70 2.75 8.71
C ASP A 10 9.39 2.07 9.08
N LYS A 11 8.27 2.54 8.56
CA LYS A 11 6.94 2.02 8.89
C LYS A 11 6.33 1.31 7.69
N ASP A 12 5.56 0.27 7.97
CA ASP A 12 4.70 -0.32 6.96
C ASP A 12 3.47 0.57 6.81
N ILE A 13 3.09 0.83 5.58
CA ILE A 13 1.94 1.66 5.26
C ILE A 13 0.96 0.82 4.47
N LEU A 14 -0.26 0.73 4.95
CA LEU A 14 -1.34 0.03 4.27
C LEU A 14 -2.44 1.01 3.89
N ASP A 15 -2.82 1.01 2.63
CA ASP A 15 -4.02 1.69 2.17
C ASP A 15 -5.08 0.63 1.92
N PRO A 16 -6.11 0.52 2.78
CA PRO A 16 -7.13 -0.51 2.64
C PRO A 16 -8.08 -0.29 1.46
N THR A 17 -8.02 0.89 0.86
CA THR A 17 -8.79 1.21 -0.34
C THR A 17 -7.88 1.95 -1.31
N VAL A 18 -6.91 1.20 -1.86
CA VAL A 18 -5.79 1.83 -2.58
C VAL A 18 -6.22 2.64 -3.79
N GLY A 19 -7.34 2.28 -4.42
CA GLY A 19 -7.83 2.98 -5.61
C GLY A 19 -6.75 3.05 -6.67
N ALA A 20 -6.57 4.22 -7.28
CA ALA A 20 -5.53 4.43 -8.28
C ALA A 20 -4.15 4.70 -7.65
N GLY A 21 -4.03 4.60 -6.33
CA GLY A 21 -2.73 4.71 -5.66
C GLY A 21 -2.32 6.11 -5.23
N GLY A 22 -3.24 7.07 -5.24
CA GLY A 22 -2.89 8.46 -4.92
C GLY A 22 -2.32 8.65 -3.52
N LEU A 23 -2.93 8.00 -2.52
CA LEU A 23 -2.46 8.14 -1.13
C LEU A 23 -1.06 7.53 -0.95
N LEU A 24 -0.84 6.33 -1.48
CA LEU A 24 0.48 5.70 -1.38
C LEU A 24 1.53 6.47 -2.16
N ALA A 25 1.17 6.99 -3.34
CA ALA A 25 2.10 7.83 -4.10
C ALA A 25 2.50 9.07 -3.31
N ALA A 26 1.54 9.73 -2.67
CA ALA A 26 1.82 10.90 -1.84
C ALA A 26 2.71 10.53 -0.66
N SER A 27 2.46 9.36 -0.03
CA SER A 27 3.27 8.88 1.08
C SER A 27 4.72 8.64 0.66
N ILE A 28 4.93 8.04 -0.52
CA ILE A 28 6.26 7.79 -1.05
C ILE A 28 6.99 9.10 -1.33
N LEU A 29 6.30 10.07 -1.91
CA LEU A 29 6.89 11.38 -2.15
C LEU A 29 7.25 12.10 -0.84
N ALA A 30 6.55 11.78 0.24
CA ALA A 30 6.84 12.33 1.57
C ALA A 30 7.91 11.54 2.33
N GLY A 31 8.50 10.51 1.72
CA GLY A 31 9.62 9.78 2.31
C GLY A 31 9.34 8.33 2.69
N ALA A 32 8.14 7.81 2.43
CA ALA A 32 7.86 6.41 2.73
C ALA A 32 8.68 5.49 1.83
N ASP A 33 9.05 4.32 2.37
CA ASP A 33 9.75 3.31 1.61
C ASP A 33 8.77 2.54 0.73
N PRO A 34 8.91 2.60 -0.61
CA PRO A 34 7.98 1.89 -1.50
C PRO A 34 7.88 0.39 -1.19
N LYS A 35 8.95 -0.22 -0.70
CA LYS A 35 8.97 -1.65 -0.38
C LYS A 35 8.10 -1.99 0.83
N ARG A 36 7.72 -0.98 1.60
CA ARG A 36 6.90 -1.13 2.80
C ARG A 36 5.51 -0.55 2.64
N CYS A 37 5.11 -0.29 1.40
CA CYS A 37 3.77 0.19 1.07
C CYS A 37 2.93 -0.96 0.54
N TYR A 38 1.72 -1.08 1.06
CA TYR A 38 0.78 -2.16 0.76
C TYR A 38 -0.59 -1.58 0.45
N GLY A 39 -1.33 -2.24 -0.41
CA GLY A 39 -2.66 -1.77 -0.75
C GLY A 39 -3.62 -2.90 -1.05
N ILE A 40 -4.90 -2.64 -0.79
CA ILE A 40 -6.01 -3.56 -1.07
C ILE A 40 -6.99 -2.81 -1.97
N GLU A 41 -7.43 -3.45 -3.03
CA GLU A 41 -8.40 -2.87 -3.95
C GLU A 41 -9.41 -3.94 -4.36
N LEU A 42 -10.68 -3.56 -4.35
CA LEU A 42 -11.79 -4.46 -4.67
C LEU A 42 -11.99 -4.62 -6.19
N ASP A 43 -11.72 -3.56 -6.95
CA ASP A 43 -11.93 -3.53 -8.39
C ASP A 43 -10.64 -3.93 -9.12
N PRO A 44 -10.67 -5.03 -9.90
CA PRO A 44 -9.47 -5.50 -10.59
C PRO A 44 -8.91 -4.51 -11.62
N GLU A 45 -9.76 -3.74 -12.28
CA GLU A 45 -9.27 -2.76 -13.26
C GLU A 45 -8.56 -1.61 -12.57
N VAL A 46 -9.11 -1.15 -11.45
CA VAL A 46 -8.49 -0.09 -10.65
C VAL A 46 -7.17 -0.58 -10.05
N LEU A 47 -7.14 -1.85 -9.61
CA LEU A 47 -5.93 -2.44 -9.08
C LEU A 47 -4.80 -2.44 -10.12
N GLU A 48 -5.10 -2.73 -11.38
CA GLU A 48 -4.09 -2.70 -12.43
C GLU A 48 -3.53 -1.29 -12.65
N ILE A 49 -4.38 -0.28 -12.54
CA ILE A 49 -3.93 1.12 -12.63
C ILE A 49 -2.98 1.43 -11.46
N ALA A 50 -3.36 1.01 -10.26
CA ALA A 50 -2.52 1.20 -9.07
C ALA A 50 -1.17 0.51 -9.23
N LYS A 51 -1.15 -0.72 -9.74
CA LYS A 51 0.09 -1.46 -9.95
C LYS A 51 1.04 -0.75 -10.90
N LYS A 52 0.49 -0.20 -11.98
CA LYS A 52 1.31 0.56 -12.94
C LYS A 52 1.88 1.83 -12.32
N ARG A 53 1.00 2.61 -11.67
CA ARG A 53 1.41 3.87 -11.06
C ARG A 53 2.42 3.66 -9.94
N LEU A 54 2.08 2.80 -8.99
CA LEU A 54 2.91 2.58 -7.81
C LEU A 54 4.15 1.75 -8.14
N GLY A 55 4.07 0.88 -9.14
CA GLY A 55 5.22 0.14 -9.61
C GLY A 55 6.33 1.04 -10.12
N SER A 56 5.96 2.14 -10.80
CA SER A 56 6.94 3.11 -11.27
C SER A 56 7.63 3.85 -10.13
N LEU A 57 7.03 3.83 -8.94
CA LEU A 57 7.59 4.43 -7.73
C LEU A 57 8.33 3.41 -6.85
N GLY A 58 8.37 2.15 -7.26
CA GLY A 58 9.11 1.11 -6.55
C GLY A 58 8.26 0.16 -5.70
N VAL A 59 6.95 0.27 -5.73
CA VAL A 59 6.07 -0.65 -5.00
C VAL A 59 6.00 -1.98 -5.73
N GLN A 60 6.22 -3.08 -5.01
CA GLN A 60 6.13 -4.42 -5.59
C GLN A 60 4.68 -4.76 -5.90
N SER A 61 4.45 -5.39 -7.05
CA SER A 61 3.11 -5.80 -7.46
C SER A 61 2.45 -6.72 -6.41
N SER A 62 3.24 -7.57 -5.76
CA SER A 62 2.74 -8.48 -4.73
C SER A 62 2.25 -7.78 -3.47
N ASN A 63 2.59 -6.51 -3.30
CA ASN A 63 2.11 -5.71 -2.17
C ASN A 63 0.74 -5.07 -2.45
N LEU A 64 0.23 -5.19 -3.66
CA LEU A 64 -1.04 -4.62 -4.06
C LEU A 64 -1.96 -5.78 -4.46
N ILE A 65 -2.99 -6.01 -3.64
CA ILE A 65 -3.81 -7.19 -3.80
C ILE A 65 -5.26 -6.85 -4.11
N LEU A 66 -5.91 -7.78 -4.80
CA LEU A 66 -7.34 -7.74 -5.03
C LEU A 66 -8.02 -8.34 -3.80
N GLY A 67 -8.91 -7.59 -3.20
CA GLY A 67 -9.63 -8.08 -2.04
C GLY A 67 -10.54 -7.03 -1.43
N ASP A 68 -11.25 -7.46 -0.38
CA ASP A 68 -12.12 -6.61 0.42
C ASP A 68 -11.37 -6.26 1.71
N ALA A 69 -11.21 -4.96 1.98
CA ALA A 69 -10.52 -4.49 3.17
C ALA A 69 -11.21 -4.93 4.46
N LEU A 70 -12.50 -5.29 4.40
CA LEU A 70 -13.24 -5.79 5.55
C LEU A 70 -13.04 -7.29 5.77
N ASP A 71 -12.38 -7.98 4.83
CA ASP A 71 -12.14 -9.41 4.93
C ASP A 71 -10.74 -9.66 5.48
N PRO A 72 -10.60 -10.32 6.64
CA PRO A 72 -9.28 -10.63 7.21
C PRO A 72 -8.37 -11.41 6.27
N GLU A 73 -8.92 -12.22 5.38
CA GLU A 73 -8.13 -12.99 4.42
C GLU A 73 -7.33 -12.09 3.48
N SER A 74 -7.82 -10.87 3.21
CA SER A 74 -7.10 -9.92 2.37
C SER A 74 -5.75 -9.57 2.98
N TYR A 75 -5.68 -9.45 4.30
CA TYR A 75 -4.43 -9.12 5.00
C TYR A 75 -3.48 -10.31 5.00
N GLU A 76 -4.01 -11.52 5.03
CA GLU A 76 -3.20 -12.73 4.95
C GLU A 76 -2.49 -12.85 3.60
N LYS A 77 -3.14 -12.40 2.52
CA LYS A 77 -2.53 -12.38 1.19
C LYS A 77 -1.30 -11.48 1.14
N LEU A 78 -1.24 -10.49 2.01
CA LEU A 78 -0.08 -9.61 2.12
C LEU A 78 1.01 -10.19 3.03
N GLY A 79 0.76 -11.36 3.63
CA GLY A 79 1.70 -11.98 4.56
C GLY A 79 1.72 -11.28 5.91
N ARG A 80 0.65 -10.56 6.26
CA ARG A 80 0.57 -9.80 7.49
C ARG A 80 -0.77 -10.00 8.16
N SER A 81 -0.78 -10.04 9.49
CA SER A 81 -2.02 -10.03 10.25
C SER A 81 -2.50 -8.59 10.40
N THR A 82 -3.78 -8.43 10.74
CA THR A 82 -4.35 -7.10 11.00
C THR A 82 -3.69 -6.41 12.19
N ASN A 83 -3.09 -7.18 13.09
CA ASN A 83 -2.40 -6.64 14.26
C ASN A 83 -1.02 -6.08 13.95
N GLU A 84 -0.45 -6.43 12.81
CA GLU A 84 0.89 -6.00 12.41
C GLU A 84 0.88 -4.72 11.59
N ILE A 85 -0.28 -4.35 11.09
CA ILE A 85 -0.48 -3.18 10.28
C ILE A 85 -1.31 -2.16 11.03
#